data_98c9461f1ebacc9ca40827d5e4b44de3
#
_entry.id   98c9461f1ebacc9ca40827d5e4b44de3
#
_cell.length_a   1.000
_cell.length_b   1.000
_cell.length_c   1.000
_cell.angle_alpha   90.00
_cell.angle_beta   90.00
_cell.angle_gamma   90.00
#
_symmetry.space_group_name_H-M   'P 1'
#
loop_
_entity.id
_entity.type
_entity.pdbx_description
1 polymer ?
#
loop_
_entity_poly.entity_id
_entity_poly.type
_entity_poly.pdbx_seq_one_letter_code
_entity_poly.pdbx_strand_id
1 'polypeptide(L)'
;MDKEGGNSQVINDAVYTRNNLLESECGLKFNWVIKPADQATKAISTEATVPTGEFYLIDYRLRETAQAATSGYLHDFINMGIDLDKSWWDTGTADFALNQKVYFMCGDVNFVDDDFTYVLIFNKKMREAYAKTVADPYQTVRDWEWTLDYFNKIIQGVSADNGDGNWDENDTYGFVTTWEYGNTFFIGSDLRYILNDRTMDTPVLGLEDNMTKALQVLDTAKAIYHENNATFMSPPGEENRGLSCFKGGRAMFYSEITSYLPTLNKDMDGDYGVLPVPKYDKAQQYYRTWTHESGSCLSITASVPDDIAEKVGKTIQYYAIFSSQEVKPAYYNIMLTSRNIRDAESGEMLDLIFQNRVFDMAFYFADTFSFYNLFKNDVYKNTTNFSSNYISAKKSFPAQLRRVMRKLSK
;
A
#
# COMPACT_ATOMS: atom_id res chain seq x y z
N MET A 1 -20.27 5.48 7.38
CA MET A 1 -20.02 4.65 6.19
C MET A 1 -21.36 4.13 5.67
N ASP A 2 -22.10 4.97 5.00
CA ASP A 2 -23.33 4.58 4.35
C ASP A 2 -23.12 4.67 2.85
N LYS A 3 -22.72 3.54 2.24
CA LYS A 3 -22.83 3.36 0.80
C LYS A 3 -23.75 2.17 0.55
N GLU A 4 -24.87 2.46 -0.09
CA GLU A 4 -25.88 1.53 -0.52
C GLU A 4 -25.28 0.42 -1.39
N GLY A 5 -25.34 -0.83 -0.91
CA GLY A 5 -24.98 -2.02 -1.65
C GLY A 5 -24.84 -3.23 -0.71
N GLY A 6 -25.30 -4.41 -1.13
CA GLY A 6 -25.34 -5.62 -0.29
C GLY A 6 -24.00 -6.02 0.35
N ASN A 7 -22.88 -5.54 -0.18
CA ASN A 7 -21.54 -5.80 0.38
C ASN A 7 -21.24 -4.97 1.62
N SER A 8 -21.72 -3.73 1.69
CA SER A 8 -21.60 -2.89 2.89
C SER A 8 -22.37 -3.47 4.07
N GLN A 9 -23.48 -4.16 3.81
CA GLN A 9 -24.27 -4.81 4.86
C GLN A 9 -23.48 -5.92 5.56
N VAL A 10 -22.79 -6.80 4.82
CA VAL A 10 -22.00 -7.91 5.39
C VAL A 10 -20.87 -7.38 6.29
N ILE A 11 -20.15 -6.35 5.85
CA ILE A 11 -19.10 -5.72 6.68
C ILE A 11 -19.71 -5.01 7.89
N ASN A 12 -20.82 -4.29 7.72
CA ASN A 12 -21.50 -3.63 8.83
C ASN A 12 -21.97 -4.63 9.88
N ASP A 13 -22.52 -5.77 9.47
CA ASP A 13 -22.96 -6.85 10.38
C ASP A 13 -21.76 -7.46 11.12
N ALA A 14 -20.64 -7.66 10.44
CA ALA A 14 -19.41 -8.16 11.05
C ALA A 14 -18.81 -7.14 12.07
N VAL A 15 -18.79 -5.86 11.71
CA VAL A 15 -18.38 -4.78 12.63
C VAL A 15 -19.31 -4.69 13.84
N TYR A 16 -20.61 -4.84 13.63
CA TYR A 16 -21.58 -4.87 14.72
C TYR A 16 -21.34 -6.07 15.63
N THR A 17 -21.14 -7.26 15.08
CA THR A 17 -20.82 -8.48 15.83
C THR A 17 -19.54 -8.28 16.66
N ARG A 18 -18.45 -7.81 16.06
CA ARG A 18 -17.21 -7.49 16.77
C ARG A 18 -17.44 -6.53 17.93
N ASN A 19 -18.20 -5.45 17.72
CA ASN A 19 -18.46 -4.46 18.77
C ASN A 19 -19.26 -5.05 19.92
N ASN A 20 -20.25 -5.94 19.63
CA ASN A 20 -20.99 -6.64 20.65
C ASN A 20 -20.12 -7.62 21.46
N LEU A 21 -19.18 -8.31 20.81
CA LEU A 21 -18.20 -9.17 21.51
C LEU A 21 -17.31 -8.35 22.44
N LEU A 22 -16.83 -7.20 22.01
CA LEU A 22 -16.06 -6.29 22.88
C LEU A 22 -16.88 -5.82 24.08
N GLU A 23 -18.15 -5.50 23.91
CA GLU A 23 -19.02 -5.08 25.01
C GLU A 23 -19.35 -6.25 25.95
N SER A 24 -19.71 -7.41 25.43
CA SER A 24 -20.15 -8.57 26.23
C SER A 24 -19.00 -9.28 26.95
N GLU A 25 -17.87 -9.49 26.26
CA GLU A 25 -16.75 -10.28 26.79
C GLU A 25 -15.74 -9.43 27.57
N CYS A 26 -15.59 -8.16 27.21
CA CYS A 26 -14.57 -7.28 27.77
C CYS A 26 -15.15 -6.08 28.52
N GLY A 27 -16.45 -5.83 28.45
CA GLY A 27 -17.09 -4.64 29.02
C GLY A 27 -16.65 -3.33 28.37
N LEU A 28 -16.21 -3.40 27.10
CA LEU A 28 -15.64 -2.28 26.36
C LEU A 28 -16.64 -1.77 25.32
N LYS A 29 -16.91 -0.45 25.39
CA LYS A 29 -17.75 0.22 24.41
C LYS A 29 -16.99 1.36 23.76
N PHE A 30 -16.98 1.35 22.42
CA PHE A 30 -16.34 2.41 21.65
C PHE A 30 -17.32 3.57 21.40
N ASN A 31 -16.85 4.78 21.71
CA ASN A 31 -17.46 6.02 21.26
C ASN A 31 -16.63 6.58 20.09
N TRP A 32 -17.22 6.66 18.92
CA TRP A 32 -16.52 7.11 17.72
C TRP A 32 -16.56 8.64 17.64
N VAL A 33 -15.39 9.26 17.56
CA VAL A 33 -15.21 10.69 17.31
C VAL A 33 -14.75 10.85 15.87
N ILE A 34 -15.70 11.16 14.98
CA ILE A 34 -15.41 11.30 13.56
C ILE A 34 -14.97 12.74 13.26
N LYS A 35 -13.80 12.91 12.70
CA LYS A 35 -13.26 14.21 12.27
C LYS A 35 -13.05 14.21 10.75
N PRO A 36 -13.37 15.31 10.05
CA PRO A 36 -12.94 15.49 8.65
C PRO A 36 -11.41 15.38 8.51
N ALA A 37 -10.94 14.87 7.39
CA ALA A 37 -9.51 14.59 7.19
C ALA A 37 -8.63 15.85 7.32
N ASP A 38 -9.12 17.01 6.90
CA ASP A 38 -8.44 18.30 7.04
C ASP A 38 -8.35 18.79 8.49
N GLN A 39 -9.14 18.25 9.41
CA GLN A 39 -9.17 18.61 10.83
C GLN A 39 -8.49 17.53 11.71
N ALA A 40 -8.37 16.30 11.23
CA ALA A 40 -7.88 15.16 12.02
C ALA A 40 -6.46 15.38 12.53
N THR A 41 -5.53 15.82 11.70
CA THR A 41 -4.13 16.11 12.10
C THR A 41 -4.06 17.16 13.21
N LYS A 42 -4.89 18.20 13.12
CA LYS A 42 -4.97 19.23 14.16
C LYS A 42 -5.57 18.68 15.45
N ALA A 43 -6.60 17.86 15.38
CA ALA A 43 -7.22 17.23 16.55
C ALA A 43 -6.19 16.35 17.29
N ILE A 44 -5.44 15.51 16.56
CA ILE A 44 -4.37 14.66 17.12
C ILE A 44 -3.33 15.50 17.85
N SER A 45 -2.80 16.54 17.21
CA SER A 45 -1.79 17.42 17.82
C SER A 45 -2.32 18.17 19.03
N THR A 46 -3.58 18.60 19.00
CA THR A 46 -4.23 19.29 20.13
C THR A 46 -4.40 18.35 21.30
N GLU A 47 -4.95 17.14 21.11
CA GLU A 47 -5.17 16.16 22.17
C GLU A 47 -3.84 15.73 22.80
N ALA A 48 -2.77 15.56 22.00
CA ALA A 48 -1.44 15.21 22.51
C ALA A 48 -0.78 16.33 23.34
N THR A 49 -1.09 17.61 23.09
CA THR A 49 -0.44 18.76 23.74
C THR A 49 -1.29 19.42 24.82
N VAL A 50 -2.61 19.34 24.70
CA VAL A 50 -3.60 19.86 25.64
C VAL A 50 -4.65 18.75 25.88
N PRO A 51 -4.33 17.73 26.71
CA PRO A 51 -5.17 16.57 26.88
C PRO A 51 -6.57 16.93 27.38
N THR A 52 -7.58 16.49 26.64
CA THR A 52 -8.99 16.61 27.02
C THR A 52 -9.62 15.27 27.36
N GLY A 53 -8.98 14.16 26.94
CA GLY A 53 -9.51 12.81 27.03
C GLY A 53 -10.67 12.56 26.05
N GLU A 54 -10.77 13.37 24.99
CA GLU A 54 -11.82 13.20 23.97
C GLU A 54 -11.67 11.86 23.25
N PHE A 55 -10.43 11.44 22.96
CA PHE A 55 -10.11 10.15 22.37
C PHE A 55 -8.70 9.68 22.74
N TYR A 56 -8.49 8.36 22.73
CA TYR A 56 -7.17 7.75 22.92
C TYR A 56 -6.73 6.96 21.68
N LEU A 57 -7.65 6.29 21.02
CA LEU A 57 -7.37 5.52 19.81
C LEU A 57 -7.57 6.38 18.56
N ILE A 58 -6.69 6.20 17.60
CA ILE A 58 -6.67 6.94 16.33
C ILE A 58 -6.56 5.93 15.20
N ASP A 59 -7.54 5.91 14.30
CA ASP A 59 -7.50 5.22 13.02
C ASP A 59 -7.37 6.29 11.94
N TYR A 60 -6.19 6.41 11.35
CA TYR A 60 -5.91 7.48 10.40
C TYR A 60 -4.86 7.06 9.37
N ARG A 61 -4.68 7.89 8.33
CA ARG A 61 -3.77 7.62 7.21
C ARG A 61 -2.33 7.43 7.68
N LEU A 62 -1.64 6.48 7.05
CA LEU A 62 -0.25 6.11 7.37
C LEU A 62 0.71 7.31 7.36
N ARG A 63 0.65 8.17 6.34
CA ARG A 63 1.55 9.32 6.21
C ARG A 63 1.36 10.34 7.33
N GLU A 64 0.13 10.74 7.60
CA GLU A 64 -0.17 11.72 8.64
C GLU A 64 0.09 11.15 10.04
N THR A 65 -0.13 9.85 10.22
CA THR A 65 0.19 9.16 11.47
C THR A 65 1.71 9.08 11.68
N ALA A 66 2.49 8.79 10.64
CA ALA A 66 3.95 8.84 10.71
C ALA A 66 4.47 10.26 11.05
N GLN A 67 3.82 11.31 10.52
CA GLN A 67 4.13 12.70 10.89
C GLN A 67 3.79 12.98 12.37
N ALA A 68 2.67 12.48 12.87
CA ALA A 68 2.29 12.58 14.28
C ALA A 68 3.31 11.85 15.17
N ALA A 69 3.74 10.64 14.79
CA ALA A 69 4.78 9.88 15.48
C ALA A 69 6.09 10.70 15.58
N THR A 70 6.60 11.22 14.45
CA THR A 70 7.83 12.02 14.45
C THR A 70 7.70 13.36 15.17
N SER A 71 6.49 13.78 15.50
CA SER A 71 6.19 14.99 16.29
C SER A 71 6.08 14.72 17.79
N GLY A 72 6.07 13.44 18.21
CA GLY A 72 5.90 13.03 19.60
C GLY A 72 4.46 13.10 20.09
N TYR A 73 3.48 12.96 19.18
CA TYR A 73 2.05 13.02 19.51
C TYR A 73 1.42 11.65 19.78
N LEU A 74 2.19 10.57 19.61
CA LEU A 74 1.72 9.19 19.75
C LEU A 74 2.43 8.48 20.89
N HIS A 75 1.71 7.56 21.53
CA HIS A 75 2.22 6.67 22.57
C HIS A 75 2.91 5.44 21.94
N ASP A 76 3.88 4.88 22.64
CA ASP A 76 4.58 3.68 22.23
C ASP A 76 3.78 2.41 22.58
N PHE A 77 3.52 1.57 21.62
CA PHE A 77 2.79 0.31 21.79
C PHE A 77 3.51 -0.72 22.66
N ILE A 78 4.86 -0.74 22.64
CA ILE A 78 5.64 -1.73 23.37
C ILE A 78 5.42 -1.60 24.86
N ASN A 79 5.34 -0.37 25.38
CA ASN A 79 5.14 -0.11 26.80
C ASN A 79 3.69 -0.26 27.28
N MET A 80 2.77 -0.62 26.37
CA MET A 80 1.35 -0.83 26.71
C MET A 80 0.96 -2.31 26.81
N GLY A 81 1.93 -3.23 26.75
CA GLY A 81 1.69 -4.66 26.84
C GLY A 81 0.99 -5.25 25.60
N ILE A 82 1.13 -4.60 24.44
CA ILE A 82 0.62 -5.11 23.16
C ILE A 82 1.62 -6.10 22.58
N ASP A 83 1.16 -7.31 22.28
CA ASP A 83 1.97 -8.34 21.61
C ASP A 83 1.93 -8.11 20.09
N LEU A 84 2.99 -7.51 19.55
CA LEU A 84 3.12 -7.14 18.15
C LEU A 84 3.50 -8.33 17.23
N ASP A 85 3.77 -9.52 17.78
CA ASP A 85 4.12 -10.72 17.01
C ASP A 85 2.90 -11.58 16.64
N LYS A 86 1.71 -11.14 16.99
CA LYS A 86 0.47 -11.84 16.69
C LYS A 86 0.06 -11.68 15.24
N SER A 87 -0.57 -12.73 14.71
CA SER A 87 -0.98 -12.84 13.30
C SER A 87 -2.04 -11.85 12.83
N TRP A 88 -2.69 -11.17 13.74
CA TRP A 88 -3.64 -10.09 13.40
C TRP A 88 -2.97 -8.74 13.15
N TRP A 89 -1.65 -8.63 13.39
CA TRP A 89 -0.87 -7.48 12.99
C TRP A 89 -0.14 -7.75 11.67
N ASP A 90 -0.07 -6.74 10.84
CA ASP A 90 0.84 -6.76 9.71
C ASP A 90 2.27 -6.52 10.22
N THR A 91 3.01 -7.62 10.34
CA THR A 91 4.33 -7.62 11.00
C THR A 91 5.34 -6.71 10.30
N GLY A 92 5.17 -6.46 8.98
CA GLY A 92 6.00 -5.51 8.24
C GLY A 92 5.89 -4.07 8.76
N THR A 93 4.82 -3.71 9.46
CA THR A 93 4.69 -2.37 10.06
C THR A 93 5.55 -2.18 11.31
N ALA A 94 6.11 -3.25 11.87
CA ALA A 94 7.14 -3.16 12.93
C ALA A 94 8.44 -2.51 12.42
N ASP A 95 8.65 -2.47 11.09
CA ASP A 95 9.76 -1.76 10.44
C ASP A 95 9.64 -0.23 10.57
N PHE A 96 8.51 0.27 11.06
CA PHE A 96 8.33 1.69 11.42
C PHE A 96 8.88 2.06 12.80
N ALA A 97 9.51 1.13 13.51
CA ALA A 97 10.09 1.41 14.82
C ALA A 97 11.09 2.57 14.78
N LEU A 98 10.98 3.46 15.76
CA LEU A 98 11.91 4.57 15.98
C LEU A 98 12.41 4.48 17.41
N ASN A 99 13.72 4.36 17.61
CA ASN A 99 14.32 4.17 18.93
C ASN A 99 13.73 2.93 19.64
N GLN A 100 13.57 1.83 18.91
CA GLN A 100 12.97 0.56 19.38
C GLN A 100 11.50 0.69 19.86
N LYS A 101 10.84 1.80 19.55
CA LYS A 101 9.43 2.07 19.88
C LYS A 101 8.56 1.99 18.64
N VAL A 102 7.38 1.43 18.78
CA VAL A 102 6.37 1.31 17.72
C VAL A 102 5.17 2.19 18.05
N TYR A 103 4.86 3.15 17.21
CA TYR A 103 3.85 4.17 17.46
C TYR A 103 2.54 3.95 16.70
N PHE A 104 2.53 3.07 15.70
CA PHE A 104 1.34 2.71 14.93
C PHE A 104 1.54 1.38 14.22
N MET A 105 0.44 0.68 13.94
CA MET A 105 0.43 -0.62 13.29
C MET A 105 -0.73 -0.73 12.29
N CYS A 106 -0.49 -1.41 11.18
CA CYS A 106 -1.52 -1.98 10.32
C CYS A 106 -1.87 -3.41 10.76
N GLY A 107 -2.98 -3.91 10.29
CA GLY A 107 -3.42 -5.28 10.53
C GLY A 107 -4.94 -5.40 10.52
N ASP A 108 -5.46 -6.49 11.05
CA ASP A 108 -6.88 -6.85 11.01
C ASP A 108 -7.81 -5.89 11.80
N VAL A 109 -7.25 -4.87 12.44
CA VAL A 109 -8.00 -3.80 13.13
C VAL A 109 -8.88 -2.98 12.17
N ASN A 110 -8.46 -2.83 10.94
CA ASN A 110 -9.24 -2.31 9.82
C ASN A 110 -8.78 -2.99 8.52
N PHE A 111 -9.42 -2.71 7.40
CA PHE A 111 -9.11 -3.27 6.08
C PHE A 111 -8.70 -2.18 5.07
N VAL A 112 -8.50 -0.95 5.52
CA VAL A 112 -8.21 0.16 4.62
C VAL A 112 -6.77 0.09 4.08
N ASP A 113 -5.85 -0.48 4.84
CA ASP A 113 -4.50 -0.79 4.35
C ASP A 113 -4.51 -1.87 3.27
N ASP A 114 -5.40 -2.87 3.38
CA ASP A 114 -5.65 -3.87 2.33
C ASP A 114 -6.23 -3.21 1.08
N ASP A 115 -7.23 -2.32 1.22
CA ASP A 115 -7.85 -1.57 0.12
C ASP A 115 -6.86 -0.69 -0.65
N PHE A 116 -5.80 -0.24 0.00
CA PHE A 116 -4.76 0.60 -0.58
C PHE A 116 -3.50 -0.16 -1.01
N THR A 117 -3.56 -1.47 -1.14
CA THR A 117 -2.44 -2.31 -1.61
C THR A 117 -2.36 -2.29 -3.13
N TYR A 118 -1.17 -2.01 -3.67
CA TYR A 118 -0.93 -1.99 -5.11
C TYR A 118 -0.93 -3.38 -5.73
N VAL A 119 -1.64 -3.49 -6.86
CA VAL A 119 -1.76 -4.70 -7.68
C VAL A 119 -1.60 -4.38 -9.16
N LEU A 120 -1.38 -5.41 -9.97
CA LEU A 120 -1.62 -5.36 -11.40
C LEU A 120 -2.92 -6.08 -11.73
N ILE A 121 -3.66 -5.56 -12.69
CA ILE A 121 -4.92 -6.10 -13.14
C ILE A 121 -4.75 -6.38 -14.64
N PHE A 122 -5.23 -7.53 -15.13
CA PHE A 122 -5.15 -7.84 -16.56
C PHE A 122 -6.53 -8.17 -17.15
N ASN A 123 -6.71 -7.82 -18.40
CA ASN A 123 -7.90 -8.08 -19.18
C ASN A 123 -7.85 -9.50 -19.77
N LYS A 124 -8.68 -10.43 -19.28
CA LYS A 124 -8.70 -11.82 -19.70
C LYS A 124 -9.09 -12.00 -21.16
N LYS A 125 -10.12 -11.27 -21.63
CA LYS A 125 -10.57 -11.32 -23.02
C LYS A 125 -9.47 -10.86 -23.99
N MET A 126 -8.79 -9.78 -23.62
CA MET A 126 -7.67 -9.27 -24.42
C MET A 126 -6.49 -10.26 -24.40
N ARG A 127 -6.18 -10.84 -23.24
CA ARG A 127 -5.15 -11.89 -23.13
C ARG A 127 -5.43 -13.08 -24.04
N GLU A 128 -6.67 -13.55 -24.12
CA GLU A 128 -7.05 -14.63 -25.05
C GLU A 128 -6.77 -14.26 -26.51
N ALA A 129 -7.09 -13.03 -26.92
CA ALA A 129 -6.81 -12.53 -28.25
C ALA A 129 -5.30 -12.45 -28.56
N TYR A 130 -4.48 -12.18 -27.54
CA TYR A 130 -3.01 -12.09 -27.62
C TYR A 130 -2.29 -13.32 -27.05
N ALA A 131 -2.92 -14.49 -27.01
CA ALA A 131 -2.36 -15.69 -26.37
C ALA A 131 -1.00 -16.16 -26.93
N LYS A 132 -0.63 -15.76 -28.13
CA LYS A 132 0.69 -16.04 -28.71
C LYS A 132 1.79 -15.11 -28.19
N THR A 133 1.42 -13.93 -27.71
CA THR A 133 2.35 -12.90 -27.22
C THR A 133 2.41 -12.91 -25.70
N VAL A 134 1.26 -13.07 -25.06
CA VAL A 134 1.10 -13.06 -23.60
C VAL A 134 0.70 -14.46 -23.14
N ALA A 135 1.63 -15.18 -22.51
CA ALA A 135 1.37 -16.46 -21.87
C ALA A 135 0.33 -16.30 -20.74
N ASP A 136 -0.10 -17.41 -20.14
CA ASP A 136 -0.97 -17.35 -18.98
C ASP A 136 -0.28 -16.60 -17.83
N PRO A 137 -0.78 -15.42 -17.41
CA PRO A 137 -0.11 -14.62 -16.40
C PRO A 137 -0.08 -15.31 -15.02
N TYR A 138 -1.12 -16.05 -14.65
CA TYR A 138 -1.14 -16.78 -13.38
C TYR A 138 -0.08 -17.88 -13.36
N GLN A 139 0.00 -18.66 -14.45
CA GLN A 139 1.03 -19.68 -14.56
C GLN A 139 2.44 -19.06 -14.58
N THR A 140 2.61 -17.91 -15.25
CA THR A 140 3.88 -17.19 -15.28
C THR A 140 4.30 -16.75 -13.84
N VAL A 141 3.36 -16.35 -13.00
CA VAL A 141 3.62 -16.04 -11.58
C VAL A 141 4.03 -17.31 -10.83
N ARG A 142 3.29 -18.43 -10.98
CA ARG A 142 3.58 -19.72 -10.31
C ARG A 142 4.95 -20.28 -10.71
N ASP A 143 5.34 -20.08 -11.96
CA ASP A 143 6.64 -20.52 -12.49
C ASP A 143 7.80 -19.56 -12.14
N TRP A 144 7.53 -18.51 -11.38
CA TRP A 144 8.52 -17.48 -10.99
C TRP A 144 9.14 -16.72 -12.18
N GLU A 145 8.44 -16.71 -13.30
CA GLU A 145 8.84 -16.06 -14.56
C GLU A 145 8.29 -14.63 -14.70
N TRP A 146 7.38 -14.19 -13.81
CA TRP A 146 6.75 -12.88 -13.83
C TRP A 146 7.72 -11.81 -13.34
N THR A 147 8.60 -11.37 -14.27
CA THR A 147 9.69 -10.41 -14.04
C THR A 147 9.45 -9.09 -14.76
N LEU A 148 10.17 -8.03 -14.37
CA LEU A 148 10.11 -6.72 -15.05
C LEU A 148 10.48 -6.82 -16.54
N ASP A 149 11.54 -7.56 -16.86
CA ASP A 149 11.95 -7.74 -18.27
C ASP A 149 10.90 -8.49 -19.08
N TYR A 150 10.29 -9.53 -18.49
CA TYR A 150 9.19 -10.24 -19.15
C TYR A 150 7.98 -9.31 -19.34
N PHE A 151 7.60 -8.56 -18.31
CA PHE A 151 6.50 -7.60 -18.37
C PHE A 151 6.74 -6.53 -19.44
N ASN A 152 7.93 -5.92 -19.47
CA ASN A 152 8.32 -4.95 -20.50
C ASN A 152 8.18 -5.52 -21.91
N LYS A 153 8.66 -6.75 -22.11
CA LYS A 153 8.59 -7.43 -23.42
C LYS A 153 7.15 -7.66 -23.88
N ILE A 154 6.27 -8.14 -23.01
CA ILE A 154 4.90 -8.53 -23.43
C ILE A 154 4.02 -7.32 -23.69
N ILE A 155 4.15 -6.22 -22.95
CA ILE A 155 3.36 -5.00 -23.15
C ILE A 155 3.63 -4.37 -24.53
N GLN A 156 4.88 -4.40 -24.98
CA GLN A 156 5.28 -3.88 -26.29
C GLN A 156 4.66 -4.68 -27.46
N GLY A 157 4.39 -5.97 -27.26
CA GLY A 157 3.78 -6.83 -28.27
C GLY A 157 2.26 -6.68 -28.43
N VAL A 158 1.64 -5.84 -27.64
CA VAL A 158 0.17 -5.65 -27.60
C VAL A 158 -0.26 -4.30 -28.18
N SER A 159 0.58 -3.28 -28.07
CA SER A 159 0.20 -1.90 -28.41
C SER A 159 -0.03 -1.70 -29.91
N ALA A 160 -1.09 -0.95 -30.24
CA ALA A 160 -1.47 -0.64 -31.62
C ALA A 160 -2.21 0.71 -31.71
N ASP A 161 -1.80 1.55 -32.64
CA ASP A 161 -2.52 2.76 -33.07
C ASP A 161 -3.86 2.37 -33.75
N ASN A 162 -4.91 3.11 -33.46
CA ASN A 162 -6.25 2.89 -34.01
C ASN A 162 -6.35 3.23 -35.51
N GLY A 163 -5.30 3.78 -36.10
CA GLY A 163 -5.16 4.12 -37.51
C GLY A 163 -5.27 5.62 -37.80
N ASP A 164 -5.36 6.47 -36.77
CA ASP A 164 -5.44 7.93 -36.96
C ASP A 164 -4.07 8.62 -36.86
N GLY A 165 -3.03 7.89 -36.44
CA GLY A 165 -1.65 8.38 -36.35
C GLY A 165 -1.36 9.22 -35.09
N ASN A 166 -2.31 9.33 -34.17
CA ASN A 166 -2.15 10.03 -32.90
C ASN A 166 -2.34 9.07 -31.74
N TRP A 167 -1.35 9.00 -30.84
CA TRP A 167 -1.46 8.15 -29.66
C TRP A 167 -2.23 8.86 -28.52
N ASP A 168 -3.42 8.33 -28.20
CA ASP A 168 -4.28 8.83 -27.11
C ASP A 168 -5.03 7.68 -26.41
N GLU A 169 -5.98 7.99 -25.52
CA GLU A 169 -6.75 6.97 -24.78
C GLU A 169 -7.66 6.08 -25.65
N ASN A 170 -7.76 6.34 -26.94
CA ASN A 170 -8.56 5.54 -27.89
C ASN A 170 -7.75 4.42 -28.53
N ASP A 171 -6.43 4.39 -28.35
CA ASP A 171 -5.53 3.37 -28.84
C ASP A 171 -5.49 2.12 -27.97
N THR A 172 -4.81 1.09 -28.48
CA THR A 172 -4.58 -0.14 -27.73
C THR A 172 -3.22 -0.11 -27.06
N TYR A 173 -3.17 -0.44 -25.77
CA TYR A 173 -1.96 -0.41 -24.98
C TYR A 173 -1.66 -1.76 -24.30
N GLY A 174 -0.39 -2.06 -24.17
CA GLY A 174 0.05 -3.16 -23.31
C GLY A 174 -0.17 -2.85 -21.83
N PHE A 175 0.02 -1.59 -21.45
CA PHE A 175 -0.08 -1.16 -20.05
C PHE A 175 -0.75 0.20 -19.91
N VAL A 176 -1.54 0.35 -18.88
CA VAL A 176 -2.11 1.65 -18.45
C VAL A 176 -1.74 1.88 -17.01
N THR A 177 -1.27 3.07 -16.70
CA THR A 177 -0.75 3.40 -15.36
C THR A 177 -0.90 4.89 -15.04
N THR A 178 -0.47 5.26 -13.84
CA THR A 178 -0.34 6.64 -13.37
C THR A 178 1.12 7.00 -13.09
N TRP A 179 1.38 8.28 -12.89
CA TRP A 179 2.71 8.78 -12.57
C TRP A 179 3.26 8.26 -11.21
N GLU A 180 2.38 7.84 -10.30
CA GLU A 180 2.77 7.38 -8.97
C GLU A 180 3.26 5.94 -8.94
N TYR A 181 2.81 5.11 -9.88
CA TYR A 181 3.08 3.67 -9.85
C TYR A 181 4.57 3.31 -10.03
N GLY A 182 5.40 4.25 -10.51
CA GLY A 182 6.85 4.03 -10.65
C GLY A 182 7.53 3.49 -9.38
N ASN A 183 7.14 3.95 -8.19
CA ASN A 183 7.65 3.43 -6.92
C ASN A 183 7.30 1.95 -6.70
N THR A 184 6.24 1.45 -7.31
CA THR A 184 5.82 0.04 -7.15
C THR A 184 6.81 -0.91 -7.82
N PHE A 185 7.43 -0.51 -8.94
CA PHE A 185 8.52 -1.28 -9.55
C PHE A 185 9.79 -1.31 -8.68
N PHE A 186 10.08 -0.20 -7.99
CA PHE A 186 11.19 -0.14 -7.03
C PHE A 186 10.97 -1.15 -5.89
N ILE A 187 9.82 -1.09 -5.22
CA ILE A 187 9.47 -2.01 -4.14
C ILE A 187 9.32 -3.45 -4.66
N GLY A 188 8.64 -3.64 -5.81
CA GLY A 188 8.47 -4.93 -6.47
C GLY A 188 9.77 -5.64 -6.76
N SER A 189 10.83 -4.87 -7.00
CA SER A 189 12.21 -5.35 -7.17
C SER A 189 12.95 -5.63 -5.85
N ASP A 190 12.26 -5.70 -4.73
CA ASP A 190 12.83 -5.91 -3.39
C ASP A 190 13.93 -4.89 -3.03
N LEU A 191 13.73 -3.63 -3.45
CA LEU A 191 14.56 -2.48 -3.11
C LEU A 191 13.91 -1.70 -1.96
N ARG A 192 14.73 -1.12 -1.09
CA ARG A 192 14.33 -0.27 0.02
C ARG A 192 15.26 0.92 0.10
N TYR A 193 14.71 2.10 0.40
CA TYR A 193 15.51 3.25 0.75
C TYR A 193 16.04 3.16 2.17
N ILE A 194 15.17 2.74 3.08
CA ILE A 194 15.48 2.65 4.51
C ILE A 194 15.18 1.24 4.98
N LEU A 195 16.19 0.59 5.54
CA LEU A 195 16.06 -0.69 6.25
C LEU A 195 15.96 -0.41 7.73
N ASN A 196 14.98 -1.00 8.37
CA ASN A 196 14.75 -0.88 9.79
C ASN A 196 13.97 -2.10 10.28
N ASP A 197 14.08 -2.37 11.56
CA ASP A 197 13.21 -3.24 12.33
C ASP A 197 13.21 -2.81 13.80
N ARG A 198 12.34 -3.39 14.61
CA ARG A 198 12.23 -3.01 16.04
C ARG A 198 13.42 -3.45 16.89
N THR A 199 14.37 -4.21 16.37
CA THR A 199 15.61 -4.62 17.08
C THR A 199 16.77 -3.69 16.79
N MET A 200 16.65 -2.85 15.74
CA MET A 200 17.69 -1.92 15.34
C MET A 200 17.64 -0.64 16.20
N ASP A 201 18.80 -0.19 16.65
CA ASP A 201 18.92 1.09 17.36
C ASP A 201 18.62 2.29 16.45
N THR A 202 19.01 2.16 15.19
CA THR A 202 18.82 3.21 14.19
C THR A 202 18.55 2.63 12.80
N PRO A 203 17.61 3.21 12.05
CA PRO A 203 17.42 2.89 10.63
C PRO A 203 18.67 3.13 9.80
N VAL A 204 18.91 2.27 8.80
CA VAL A 204 20.03 2.37 7.87
C VAL A 204 19.57 2.51 6.43
N LEU A 205 20.45 2.99 5.54
CA LEU A 205 20.13 3.13 4.11
C LEU A 205 20.26 1.79 3.40
N GLY A 206 19.21 1.38 2.67
CA GLY A 206 19.11 0.08 2.01
C GLY A 206 19.75 0.01 0.62
N LEU A 207 20.07 1.16 -0.01
CA LEU A 207 20.65 1.17 -1.36
C LEU A 207 22.17 1.18 -1.42
N GLU A 208 22.87 1.14 -0.28
CA GLU A 208 24.34 1.24 -0.28
C GLU A 208 24.98 0.14 -1.15
N ASP A 209 24.50 -1.09 -1.04
CA ASP A 209 24.98 -2.22 -1.83
C ASP A 209 24.07 -2.56 -3.03
N ASN A 210 22.97 -1.85 -3.20
CA ASN A 210 21.93 -2.13 -4.19
C ASN A 210 21.78 -1.05 -5.28
N MET A 211 22.66 -0.05 -5.31
CA MET A 211 22.54 1.07 -6.25
C MET A 211 22.56 0.62 -7.71
N THR A 212 23.41 -0.33 -8.07
CA THR A 212 23.47 -0.88 -9.43
C THR A 212 22.14 -1.52 -9.83
N LYS A 213 21.56 -2.34 -8.96
CA LYS A 213 20.22 -2.92 -9.16
C LYS A 213 19.15 -1.83 -9.29
N ALA A 214 19.20 -0.81 -8.43
CA ALA A 214 18.24 0.29 -8.47
C ALA A 214 18.28 1.05 -9.80
N LEU A 215 19.47 1.26 -10.38
CA LEU A 215 19.62 1.88 -11.70
C LEU A 215 19.10 0.99 -12.82
N GLN A 216 19.35 -0.31 -12.79
CA GLN A 216 18.80 -1.26 -13.77
C GLN A 216 17.27 -1.30 -13.71
N VAL A 217 16.71 -1.33 -12.51
CA VAL A 217 15.23 -1.25 -12.33
C VAL A 217 14.69 0.09 -12.84
N LEU A 218 15.40 1.19 -12.60
CA LEU A 218 15.01 2.51 -13.13
C LEU A 218 14.99 2.52 -14.66
N ASP A 219 16.01 1.98 -15.30
CA ASP A 219 16.09 1.93 -16.76
C ASP A 219 14.97 1.06 -17.35
N THR A 220 14.70 -0.12 -16.77
CA THR A 220 13.58 -0.97 -17.20
C THR A 220 12.23 -0.29 -16.95
N ALA A 221 12.02 0.36 -15.79
CA ALA A 221 10.79 1.09 -15.50
C ALA A 221 10.55 2.26 -16.47
N LYS A 222 11.62 2.98 -16.85
CA LYS A 222 11.56 4.02 -17.89
C LYS A 222 11.21 3.44 -19.26
N ALA A 223 11.79 2.29 -19.63
CA ALA A 223 11.44 1.59 -20.85
C ALA A 223 9.96 1.20 -20.87
N ILE A 224 9.43 0.64 -19.78
CA ILE A 224 8.00 0.32 -19.60
C ILE A 224 7.12 1.56 -19.84
N TYR A 225 7.52 2.72 -19.32
CA TYR A 225 6.70 3.95 -19.38
C TYR A 225 6.77 4.67 -20.73
N HIS A 226 7.91 4.62 -21.44
CA HIS A 226 8.18 5.57 -22.52
C HIS A 226 8.56 4.92 -23.85
N GLU A 227 8.85 3.61 -23.89
CA GLU A 227 9.26 2.98 -25.16
C GLU A 227 8.07 2.45 -25.96
N ASN A 228 8.14 2.64 -27.28
CA ASN A 228 7.25 2.05 -28.29
C ASN A 228 5.75 2.30 -28.08
N ASN A 229 5.38 3.38 -27.38
CA ASN A 229 4.00 3.66 -27.00
C ASN A 229 3.28 2.46 -26.34
N ALA A 230 4.03 1.64 -25.60
CA ALA A 230 3.48 0.46 -24.95
C ALA A 230 2.59 0.79 -23.75
N THR A 231 2.76 1.99 -23.20
CA THR A 231 2.08 2.44 -21.99
C THR A 231 1.32 3.73 -22.23
N PHE A 232 0.04 3.73 -21.85
CA PHE A 232 -0.73 4.96 -21.65
C PHE A 232 -0.60 5.38 -20.20
N MET A 233 -0.02 6.55 -19.98
CA MET A 233 0.15 7.13 -18.67
C MET A 233 -0.86 8.26 -18.45
N SER A 234 -1.81 8.04 -17.53
CA SER A 234 -2.77 9.08 -17.18
C SER A 234 -2.06 10.30 -16.59
N PRO A 235 -2.35 11.51 -17.11
CA PRO A 235 -1.83 12.73 -16.51
C PRO A 235 -2.29 12.90 -15.05
N PRO A 236 -1.52 13.59 -14.19
CA PRO A 236 -1.96 13.93 -12.85
C PRO A 236 -3.30 14.70 -12.85
N GLY A 237 -4.26 14.22 -12.06
CA GLY A 237 -5.61 14.77 -12.01
C GLY A 237 -6.57 14.24 -13.09
N GLU A 238 -6.10 13.38 -13.99
CA GLU A 238 -6.88 12.76 -15.06
C GLU A 238 -6.78 11.22 -15.01
N GLU A 239 -6.65 10.64 -13.82
CA GLU A 239 -6.44 9.21 -13.59
C GLU A 239 -7.58 8.36 -14.20
N ASN A 240 -8.79 8.92 -14.26
CA ASN A 240 -9.94 8.27 -14.88
C ASN A 240 -9.78 7.98 -16.39
N ARG A 241 -8.88 8.63 -17.11
CA ARG A 241 -8.64 8.34 -18.54
C ARG A 241 -8.05 6.94 -18.71
N GLY A 242 -7.07 6.57 -17.89
CA GLY A 242 -6.51 5.23 -17.91
C GLY A 242 -7.51 4.16 -17.49
N LEU A 243 -8.28 4.42 -16.45
CA LEU A 243 -9.37 3.53 -16.04
C LEU A 243 -10.38 3.32 -17.18
N SER A 244 -10.76 4.38 -17.90
CA SER A 244 -11.69 4.30 -19.05
C SER A 244 -11.08 3.53 -20.23
N CYS A 245 -9.78 3.69 -20.49
CA CYS A 245 -9.06 2.91 -21.49
C CYS A 245 -9.12 1.41 -21.15
N PHE A 246 -8.79 1.01 -19.94
CA PHE A 246 -8.83 -0.38 -19.49
C PHE A 246 -10.25 -0.97 -19.52
N LYS A 247 -11.25 -0.27 -18.97
CA LYS A 247 -12.66 -0.68 -19.02
C LYS A 247 -13.19 -0.84 -20.45
N GLY A 248 -12.73 0.01 -21.36
CA GLY A 248 -13.06 -0.04 -22.78
C GLY A 248 -12.38 -1.20 -23.53
N GLY A 249 -11.63 -2.07 -22.86
CA GLY A 249 -10.97 -3.22 -23.45
C GLY A 249 -9.76 -2.84 -24.33
N ARG A 250 -9.19 -1.65 -24.13
CA ARG A 250 -8.05 -1.14 -24.90
C ARG A 250 -6.71 -1.21 -24.16
N ALA A 251 -6.66 -1.86 -23.00
CA ALA A 251 -5.41 -2.13 -22.30
C ALA A 251 -5.35 -3.57 -21.82
N MET A 252 -4.15 -4.18 -21.98
CA MET A 252 -3.90 -5.53 -21.49
C MET A 252 -3.74 -5.55 -19.98
N PHE A 253 -2.92 -4.63 -19.44
CA PHE A 253 -2.65 -4.50 -18.01
C PHE A 253 -2.98 -3.10 -17.52
N TYR A 254 -3.44 -3.04 -16.26
CA TYR A 254 -3.73 -1.80 -15.53
C TYR A 254 -3.15 -1.88 -14.13
N SER A 255 -2.47 -0.83 -13.71
CA SER A 255 -1.92 -0.72 -12.35
C SER A 255 -2.85 0.09 -11.47
N GLU A 256 -3.22 -0.45 -10.31
CA GLU A 256 -4.07 0.28 -9.36
C GLU A 256 -3.96 -0.34 -7.96
N ILE A 257 -4.66 0.23 -7.00
CA ILE A 257 -4.86 -0.33 -5.67
C ILE A 257 -6.12 -1.19 -5.63
N THR A 258 -6.18 -2.10 -4.67
CA THR A 258 -7.27 -3.10 -4.55
C THR A 258 -8.66 -2.51 -4.41
N SER A 259 -8.80 -1.29 -3.86
CA SER A 259 -10.10 -0.59 -3.74
C SER A 259 -10.80 -0.29 -5.07
N TYR A 260 -10.07 -0.34 -6.20
CA TYR A 260 -10.67 -0.16 -7.53
C TYR A 260 -11.31 -1.42 -8.10
N LEU A 261 -11.00 -2.61 -7.57
CA LEU A 261 -11.57 -3.88 -8.05
C LEU A 261 -13.11 -3.90 -8.10
N PRO A 262 -13.83 -3.41 -7.07
CA PRO A 262 -15.30 -3.32 -7.13
C PRO A 262 -15.84 -2.42 -8.25
N THR A 263 -15.10 -1.37 -8.62
CA THR A 263 -15.47 -0.44 -9.69
C THR A 263 -15.38 -1.09 -11.07
N LEU A 264 -14.34 -1.91 -11.29
CA LEU A 264 -14.16 -2.65 -12.54
C LEU A 264 -15.30 -3.63 -12.77
N ASN A 265 -15.80 -4.26 -11.73
CA ASN A 265 -16.89 -5.24 -11.83
C ASN A 265 -18.22 -4.68 -12.31
N LYS A 266 -18.50 -3.42 -12.01
CA LYS A 266 -19.76 -2.78 -12.42
C LYS A 266 -19.76 -2.38 -13.89
N ASP A 267 -18.60 -1.97 -14.39
CA ASP A 267 -18.52 -1.15 -15.59
C ASP A 267 -17.69 -1.81 -16.72
N MET A 268 -17.05 -2.93 -16.45
CA MET A 268 -16.24 -3.65 -17.44
C MET A 268 -17.04 -4.73 -18.15
N ASP A 269 -17.08 -4.67 -19.48
CA ASP A 269 -17.69 -5.71 -20.32
C ASP A 269 -16.70 -6.85 -20.56
N GLY A 270 -16.38 -7.60 -19.51
CA GLY A 270 -15.44 -8.71 -19.58
C GLY A 270 -14.81 -9.02 -18.22
N ASP A 271 -14.13 -10.17 -18.17
CA ASP A 271 -13.44 -10.62 -16.98
C ASP A 271 -12.02 -10.05 -16.90
N TYR A 272 -11.58 -9.78 -15.70
CA TYR A 272 -10.21 -9.44 -15.39
C TYR A 272 -9.61 -10.42 -14.38
N GLY A 273 -8.30 -10.42 -14.25
CA GLY A 273 -7.58 -11.12 -13.21
C GLY A 273 -6.65 -10.19 -12.46
N VAL A 274 -6.27 -10.58 -11.25
CA VAL A 274 -5.35 -9.84 -10.38
C VAL A 274 -4.00 -10.54 -10.35
N LEU A 275 -2.92 -9.77 -10.37
CA LEU A 275 -1.54 -10.25 -10.37
C LEU A 275 -0.69 -9.45 -9.38
N PRO A 276 0.36 -10.06 -8.82
CA PRO A 276 1.37 -9.31 -8.08
C PRO A 276 2.15 -8.39 -9.03
N VAL A 277 2.81 -7.40 -8.46
CA VAL A 277 3.80 -6.59 -9.17
C VAL A 277 4.92 -7.49 -9.69
N PRO A 278 5.42 -7.30 -10.92
CA PRO A 278 6.55 -8.07 -11.42
C PRO A 278 7.78 -7.91 -10.53
N LYS A 279 8.47 -9.00 -10.26
CA LYS A 279 9.74 -8.98 -9.54
C LYS A 279 10.90 -8.58 -10.46
N TYR A 280 12.06 -8.23 -9.89
CA TYR A 280 13.23 -7.81 -10.65
C TYR A 280 13.70 -8.91 -11.63
N ASP A 281 14.01 -10.09 -11.12
CA ASP A 281 14.49 -11.23 -11.88
C ASP A 281 14.02 -12.57 -11.32
N LYS A 282 14.38 -13.67 -11.96
CA LYS A 282 14.00 -15.03 -11.53
C LYS A 282 14.62 -15.44 -10.19
N ALA A 283 15.75 -14.86 -9.81
CA ALA A 283 16.46 -15.18 -8.58
C ALA A 283 15.81 -14.53 -7.35
N GLN A 284 15.03 -13.46 -7.54
CA GLN A 284 14.29 -12.84 -6.44
C GLN A 284 13.24 -13.81 -5.87
N GLN A 285 13.26 -14.03 -4.56
CA GLN A 285 12.48 -15.07 -3.90
C GLN A 285 11.01 -14.68 -3.64
N TYR A 286 10.66 -13.39 -3.68
CA TYR A 286 9.33 -12.92 -3.32
C TYR A 286 8.79 -11.92 -4.32
N TYR A 287 7.49 -11.96 -4.60
CA TYR A 287 6.77 -10.87 -5.24
C TYR A 287 6.44 -9.82 -4.20
N ARG A 288 7.07 -8.66 -4.26
CA ARG A 288 6.87 -7.59 -3.30
C ARG A 288 5.86 -6.56 -3.79
N THR A 289 5.10 -6.03 -2.87
CA THR A 289 4.23 -4.88 -3.07
C THR A 289 4.22 -4.01 -1.82
N TRP A 290 3.51 -2.91 -1.86
CA TRP A 290 3.37 -2.00 -0.75
C TRP A 290 1.96 -1.41 -0.69
N THR A 291 1.61 -0.84 0.46
CA THR A 291 0.35 -0.12 0.68
C THR A 291 0.59 1.36 0.44
N HIS A 292 -0.28 2.01 -0.32
CA HIS A 292 -0.23 3.46 -0.54
C HIS A 292 -0.31 4.21 0.80
N GLU A 293 0.36 5.35 0.91
CA GLU A 293 0.43 6.13 2.17
C GLU A 293 -0.92 6.66 2.68
N SER A 294 -1.97 6.57 1.86
CA SER A 294 -3.35 6.87 2.28
C SER A 294 -4.08 5.68 2.93
N GLY A 295 -3.46 4.49 2.97
CA GLY A 295 -3.96 3.39 3.79
C GLY A 295 -4.01 3.79 5.27
N SER A 296 -4.87 3.15 6.06
CA SER A 296 -5.02 3.46 7.48
C SER A 296 -4.16 2.58 8.37
N CYS A 297 -3.85 3.12 9.55
CA CYS A 297 -3.22 2.38 10.64
C CYS A 297 -3.81 2.81 11.98
N LEU A 298 -3.67 1.94 12.96
CA LEU A 298 -4.06 2.23 14.34
C LEU A 298 -2.90 2.85 15.11
N SER A 299 -3.18 3.89 15.87
CA SER A 299 -2.23 4.53 16.77
C SER A 299 -2.93 4.99 18.06
N ILE A 300 -2.13 5.42 19.04
CA ILE A 300 -2.59 5.86 20.36
C ILE A 300 -2.04 7.25 20.60
N THR A 301 -2.87 8.18 21.08
CA THR A 301 -2.41 9.52 21.43
C THR A 301 -1.45 9.49 22.64
N ALA A 302 -0.44 10.37 22.62
CA ALA A 302 0.49 10.52 23.73
C ALA A 302 -0.18 11.04 25.03
N SER A 303 -1.44 11.47 24.98
CA SER A 303 -2.22 11.95 26.13
C SER A 303 -2.81 10.85 27.02
N VAL A 304 -2.61 9.57 26.66
CA VAL A 304 -3.09 8.46 27.51
C VAL A 304 -2.41 8.53 28.88
N PRO A 305 -3.17 8.61 29.98
CA PRO A 305 -2.60 8.57 31.32
C PRO A 305 -1.91 7.23 31.62
N ASP A 306 -0.78 7.27 32.31
CA ASP A 306 0.04 6.07 32.61
C ASP A 306 -0.74 4.99 33.35
N ASP A 307 -1.66 5.39 34.24
CA ASP A 307 -2.48 4.48 35.09
C ASP A 307 -3.52 3.67 34.27
N ILE A 308 -3.82 4.09 33.02
CA ILE A 308 -4.74 3.36 32.15
C ILE A 308 -4.05 2.82 30.89
N ALA A 309 -2.77 3.10 30.67
CA ALA A 309 -2.04 2.74 29.44
C ALA A 309 -2.12 1.23 29.15
N GLU A 310 -1.86 0.37 30.14
CA GLU A 310 -1.97 -1.09 30.00
C GLU A 310 -3.42 -1.53 29.66
N LYS A 311 -4.42 -0.87 30.23
CA LYS A 311 -5.83 -1.15 29.95
C LYS A 311 -6.19 -0.79 28.50
N VAL A 312 -5.68 0.34 28.00
CA VAL A 312 -5.83 0.75 26.58
C VAL A 312 -5.14 -0.26 25.67
N GLY A 313 -3.92 -0.70 26.00
CA GLY A 313 -3.21 -1.74 25.24
C GLY A 313 -3.98 -3.06 25.14
N LYS A 314 -4.54 -3.53 26.28
CA LYS A 314 -5.41 -4.73 26.30
C LYS A 314 -6.66 -4.54 25.44
N THR A 315 -7.27 -3.34 25.50
CA THR A 315 -8.43 -3.02 24.65
C THR A 315 -8.11 -3.16 23.16
N ILE A 316 -6.94 -2.67 22.73
CA ILE A 316 -6.47 -2.79 21.36
C ILE A 316 -6.25 -4.25 20.96
N GLN A 317 -5.69 -5.07 21.85
CA GLN A 317 -5.52 -6.49 21.55
C GLN A 317 -6.86 -7.21 21.33
N TYR A 318 -7.84 -7.01 22.20
CA TYR A 318 -9.18 -7.58 22.00
C TYR A 318 -9.85 -7.03 20.74
N TYR A 319 -9.68 -5.74 20.45
CA TYR A 319 -10.18 -5.14 19.23
C TYR A 319 -9.58 -5.81 17.98
N ALA A 320 -8.27 -6.06 17.97
CA ALA A 320 -7.58 -6.74 16.88
C ALA A 320 -8.00 -8.22 16.77
N ILE A 321 -8.10 -8.94 17.88
CA ILE A 321 -8.55 -10.34 17.93
C ILE A 321 -9.95 -10.49 17.30
N PHE A 322 -10.92 -9.73 17.78
CA PHE A 322 -12.30 -9.84 17.31
C PHE A 322 -12.45 -9.29 15.88
N SER A 323 -11.65 -8.29 15.47
CA SER A 323 -11.61 -7.86 14.07
C SER A 323 -11.06 -8.97 13.17
N SER A 324 -10.01 -9.68 13.59
CA SER A 324 -9.45 -10.83 12.86
C SER A 324 -10.45 -11.97 12.72
N GLN A 325 -11.29 -12.19 13.72
CA GLN A 325 -12.28 -13.28 13.74
C GLN A 325 -13.54 -12.96 12.93
N GLU A 326 -14.03 -11.72 12.99
CA GLU A 326 -15.33 -11.32 12.44
C GLU A 326 -15.22 -10.47 11.18
N VAL A 327 -14.39 -9.42 11.22
CA VAL A 327 -14.36 -8.40 10.17
C VAL A 327 -13.50 -8.84 8.98
N LYS A 328 -12.30 -9.37 9.25
CA LYS A 328 -11.39 -9.82 8.19
C LYS A 328 -11.99 -10.93 7.31
N PRO A 329 -12.61 -12.00 7.85
CA PRO A 329 -13.26 -13.00 7.01
C PRO A 329 -14.43 -12.43 6.18
N ALA A 330 -15.20 -11.49 6.74
CA ALA A 330 -16.28 -10.83 6.03
C ALA A 330 -15.76 -9.98 4.87
N TYR A 331 -14.70 -9.21 5.08
CA TYR A 331 -14.02 -8.43 4.06
C TYR A 331 -13.42 -9.33 2.97
N TYR A 332 -12.68 -10.37 3.34
CA TYR A 332 -12.10 -11.34 2.41
C TYR A 332 -13.17 -12.07 1.58
N ASN A 333 -14.25 -12.52 2.22
CA ASN A 333 -15.36 -13.13 1.51
C ASN A 333 -15.97 -12.17 0.48
N ILE A 334 -16.11 -10.88 0.81
CA ILE A 334 -16.60 -9.89 -0.14
C ILE A 334 -15.61 -9.68 -1.27
N MET A 335 -14.33 -9.58 -0.99
CA MET A 335 -13.30 -9.47 -2.02
C MET A 335 -13.29 -10.69 -2.94
N LEU A 336 -13.34 -11.90 -2.37
CA LEU A 336 -13.20 -13.16 -3.11
C LEU A 336 -14.50 -13.63 -3.78
N THR A 337 -15.68 -13.41 -3.14
CA THR A 337 -16.93 -14.04 -3.58
C THR A 337 -17.93 -13.09 -4.23
N SER A 338 -17.92 -11.83 -3.88
CA SER A 338 -18.91 -10.89 -4.37
C SER A 338 -18.46 -10.18 -5.63
N ARG A 339 -18.53 -10.85 -6.79
CA ARG A 339 -18.38 -10.20 -8.10
C ARG A 339 -17.06 -9.45 -8.34
N ASN A 340 -16.20 -9.31 -7.32
CA ASN A 340 -14.95 -8.53 -7.38
C ASN A 340 -13.78 -9.38 -7.89
N ILE A 341 -13.81 -10.69 -7.61
CA ILE A 341 -12.85 -11.66 -8.13
C ILE A 341 -13.66 -12.81 -8.69
N ARG A 342 -13.62 -12.98 -10.00
CA ARG A 342 -14.45 -13.95 -10.70
C ARG A 342 -13.82 -15.34 -10.83
N ASP A 343 -12.62 -15.52 -10.27
CA ASP A 343 -11.88 -16.79 -10.32
C ASP A 343 -11.03 -17.04 -9.08
N ALA A 344 -10.80 -18.33 -8.80
CA ALA A 344 -9.98 -18.78 -7.68
C ALA A 344 -8.50 -18.40 -7.82
N GLU A 345 -8.01 -18.20 -9.04
CA GLU A 345 -6.61 -17.86 -9.32
C GLU A 345 -6.27 -16.44 -8.88
N SER A 346 -7.18 -15.48 -9.10
CA SER A 346 -7.04 -14.12 -8.54
C SER A 346 -7.02 -14.13 -7.01
N GLY A 347 -7.80 -15.04 -6.37
CA GLY A 347 -7.74 -15.22 -4.92
C GLY A 347 -6.36 -15.67 -4.45
N GLU A 348 -5.78 -16.69 -5.09
CA GLU A 348 -4.41 -17.15 -4.84
C GLU A 348 -3.38 -16.01 -4.99
N MET A 349 -3.53 -15.18 -6.04
CA MET A 349 -2.64 -14.04 -6.27
C MET A 349 -2.78 -12.98 -5.18
N LEU A 350 -3.99 -12.71 -4.69
CA LEU A 350 -4.18 -11.76 -3.57
C LEU A 350 -3.57 -12.27 -2.27
N ASP A 351 -3.71 -13.56 -1.96
CA ASP A 351 -3.03 -14.16 -0.80
C ASP A 351 -1.51 -13.96 -0.89
N LEU A 352 -0.95 -14.22 -2.08
CA LEU A 352 0.48 -13.99 -2.34
C LEU A 352 0.87 -12.51 -2.16
N ILE A 353 0.05 -11.59 -2.65
CA ILE A 353 0.25 -10.14 -2.56
C ILE A 353 0.26 -9.68 -1.12
N PHE A 354 -0.79 -10.00 -0.34
CA PHE A 354 -0.92 -9.55 1.04
C PHE A 354 0.16 -10.14 1.97
N GLN A 355 0.56 -11.40 1.76
CA GLN A 355 1.64 -12.03 2.52
C GLN A 355 3.03 -11.41 2.27
N ASN A 356 3.20 -10.72 1.16
CA ASN A 356 4.50 -10.18 0.73
C ASN A 356 4.53 -8.64 0.66
N ARG A 357 3.58 -7.99 1.33
CA ARG A 357 3.61 -6.53 1.54
C ARG A 357 4.85 -6.13 2.33
N VAL A 358 5.36 -4.97 2.01
CA VAL A 358 6.52 -4.41 2.66
C VAL A 358 6.30 -2.94 2.95
N PHE A 359 6.94 -2.48 4.01
CA PHE A 359 6.78 -1.13 4.51
C PHE A 359 8.16 -0.46 4.60
N ASP A 360 8.44 0.46 3.69
CA ASP A 360 9.67 1.26 3.73
C ASP A 360 9.37 2.62 4.37
N MET A 361 10.03 2.95 5.47
CA MET A 361 9.86 4.24 6.15
C MET A 361 9.97 5.44 5.21
N ALA A 362 10.76 5.35 4.14
CA ALA A 362 10.94 6.44 3.18
C ALA A 362 9.64 6.87 2.49
N PHE A 363 8.66 5.98 2.40
CA PHE A 363 7.37 6.26 1.75
C PHE A 363 6.37 6.90 2.72
N TYR A 364 6.34 6.46 3.96
CA TYR A 364 5.36 6.92 4.94
C TYR A 364 5.85 8.12 5.75
N PHE A 365 7.15 8.18 6.01
CA PHE A 365 7.77 9.35 6.65
C PHE A 365 8.28 10.37 5.60
N ALA A 366 7.58 10.50 4.48
CA ALA A 366 7.99 11.33 3.35
C ALA A 366 8.16 12.81 3.68
N ASP A 367 7.42 13.32 4.67
CA ASP A 367 7.57 14.70 5.17
C ASP A 367 8.83 14.89 6.05
N THR A 368 9.46 13.79 6.44
CA THR A 368 10.67 13.78 7.26
C THR A 368 11.90 13.41 6.44
N PHE A 369 11.80 12.40 5.59
CA PHE A 369 12.89 11.86 4.79
C PHE A 369 12.67 12.12 3.31
N SER A 370 13.69 12.60 2.61
CA SER A 370 13.58 13.16 1.25
C SER A 370 13.75 12.10 0.14
N PHE A 371 13.20 10.88 0.30
CA PHE A 371 13.39 9.78 -0.65
C PHE A 371 12.17 9.49 -1.54
N TYR A 372 10.96 9.72 -1.05
CA TYR A 372 9.69 9.30 -1.66
C TYR A 372 9.57 9.58 -3.16
N ASN A 373 10.02 10.74 -3.60
CA ASN A 373 9.85 11.20 -4.97
C ASN A 373 11.02 10.86 -5.90
N LEU A 374 12.11 10.26 -5.41
CA LEU A 374 13.34 10.13 -6.18
C LEU A 374 13.16 9.24 -7.40
N PHE A 375 12.69 8.02 -7.20
CA PHE A 375 12.56 7.03 -8.26
C PHE A 375 11.38 7.35 -9.19
N LYS A 376 10.18 7.54 -8.64
CA LYS A 376 8.97 7.77 -9.44
C LYS A 376 9.07 9.02 -10.32
N ASN A 377 9.73 10.07 -9.86
CA ASN A 377 9.91 11.28 -10.67
C ASN A 377 10.79 11.05 -11.89
N ASP A 378 11.87 10.26 -11.75
CA ASP A 378 12.74 9.96 -12.87
C ASP A 378 12.07 9.00 -13.86
N VAL A 379 11.28 8.03 -13.36
CA VAL A 379 10.43 7.18 -14.22
C VAL A 379 9.43 8.04 -14.98
N TYR A 380 8.65 8.86 -14.28
CA TYR A 380 7.61 9.70 -14.87
C TYR A 380 8.13 10.70 -15.91
N LYS A 381 9.22 11.42 -15.55
CA LYS A 381 9.80 12.49 -16.36
C LYS A 381 10.83 12.01 -17.36
N ASN A 382 11.12 10.72 -17.41
CA ASN A 382 12.19 10.12 -18.22
C ASN A 382 13.56 10.81 -18.02
N THR A 383 13.91 11.06 -16.74
CA THR A 383 15.17 11.73 -16.38
C THR A 383 16.18 10.75 -15.77
N THR A 384 17.39 11.21 -15.46
CA THR A 384 18.51 10.40 -14.94
C THR A 384 19.11 11.01 -13.66
N ASN A 385 18.29 11.72 -12.89
CA ASN A 385 18.75 12.45 -11.71
C ASN A 385 18.78 11.59 -10.43
N PHE A 386 18.29 10.35 -10.49
CA PHE A 386 18.10 9.46 -9.34
C PHE A 386 19.37 9.36 -8.47
N SER A 387 20.53 9.02 -9.06
CA SER A 387 21.78 8.88 -8.31
C SER A 387 22.20 10.17 -7.61
N SER A 388 22.12 11.30 -8.28
CA SER A 388 22.52 12.60 -7.71
C SER A 388 21.57 13.05 -6.60
N ASN A 389 20.27 12.84 -6.81
CA ASN A 389 19.24 13.15 -5.83
C ASN A 389 19.33 12.21 -4.61
N TYR A 390 19.61 10.91 -4.83
CA TYR A 390 19.86 9.97 -3.75
C TYR A 390 21.07 10.36 -2.90
N ILE A 391 22.20 10.74 -3.52
CA ILE A 391 23.38 11.24 -2.80
C ILE A 391 23.03 12.44 -1.94
N SER A 392 22.20 13.35 -2.42
CA SER A 392 21.75 14.53 -1.67
C SER A 392 20.85 14.15 -0.49
N ALA A 393 19.88 13.25 -0.71
CA ALA A 393 19.01 12.73 0.35
C ALA A 393 19.82 11.96 1.41
N LYS A 394 20.75 11.10 0.99
CA LYS A 394 21.69 10.38 1.87
C LYS A 394 22.47 11.31 2.78
N LYS A 395 22.98 12.43 2.27
CA LYS A 395 23.71 13.43 3.09
C LYS A 395 22.84 14.07 4.17
N SER A 396 21.56 14.29 3.89
CA SER A 396 20.62 14.93 4.82
C SER A 396 20.03 13.94 5.84
N PHE A 397 19.94 12.66 5.51
CA PHE A 397 19.28 11.61 6.31
C PHE A 397 19.77 11.55 7.76
N PRO A 398 21.07 11.52 8.09
CA PRO A 398 21.52 11.44 9.48
C PRO A 398 21.10 12.65 10.33
N ALA A 399 20.98 13.82 9.75
CA ALA A 399 20.53 15.02 10.46
C ALA A 399 19.02 14.99 10.69
N GLN A 400 18.24 14.54 9.69
CA GLN A 400 16.81 14.34 9.78
C GLN A 400 16.49 13.30 10.85
N LEU A 401 17.16 12.14 10.83
CA LEU A 401 16.97 11.06 11.81
C LEU A 401 17.30 11.53 13.23
N ARG A 402 18.45 12.18 13.46
CA ARG A 402 18.78 12.74 14.78
C ARG A 402 17.72 13.71 15.30
N ARG A 403 17.11 14.50 14.42
CA ARG A 403 16.05 15.45 14.81
C ARG A 403 14.81 14.70 15.32
N VAL A 404 14.42 13.62 14.64
CA VAL A 404 13.30 12.74 15.05
C VAL A 404 13.62 12.09 16.39
N MET A 405 14.76 11.38 16.47
CA MET A 405 15.16 10.64 17.68
C MET A 405 15.21 11.55 18.92
N ARG A 406 15.68 12.78 18.79
CA ARG A 406 15.72 13.77 19.88
C ARG A 406 14.30 14.17 20.36
N LYS A 407 13.31 14.20 19.47
CA LYS A 407 11.93 14.50 19.86
C LYS A 407 11.31 13.33 20.64
N LEU A 408 11.62 12.12 20.23
CA LEU A 408 11.08 10.89 20.81
C LEU A 408 11.80 10.46 22.10
N SER A 409 12.91 11.11 22.45
CA SER A 409 13.65 10.87 23.70
C SER A 409 13.19 11.78 24.85
N LYS A 410 12.22 12.65 24.59
CA LYS A 410 11.61 13.52 25.60
C LYS A 410 10.37 12.88 26.20
#